data_0baf34fd3f6802557145204f4c2a9c7b
#
_entry.id   0baf34fd3f6802557145204f4c2a9c7b
#
_cell.length_a   1.000
_cell.length_b   1.000
_cell.length_c   1.000
_cell.angle_alpha   90.00
_cell.angle_beta   90.00
_cell.angle_gamma   90.00
#
_symmetry.space_group_name_H-M   'P 1'
#
loop_
_entity.id
_entity.type
_entity.pdbx_description
1 polymer ?
#
loop_
_entity_poly.entity_id
_entity_poly.type
_entity_poly.pdbx_seq_one_letter_code
_entity_poly.pdbx_strand_id
1 'polypeptide(L)'
;MKIDCLATGSTGNCYIVTDSQGRSVILDCGIKFQEITHHKAFPKFINIDFVFVSHSHSDHNKALNEFKKTGCEIVSYETLQNKVQNWKFGNWECITFPLPHNVPNWGIVIASEKTKEKLCYVTDFISAPKVEGVDYWLYEVNYIERFIDQMIDEDKDLRHLGFNNHNSLENAVEYFNTIKTRPKKIFCCHSSGSHSIKKVVKEDLEPFADEVVVL
;
A
#
# COMPACT_ATOMS: atom_id res chain seq x y z
N MET A 1 10.23 10.80 5.75
CA MET A 1 10.22 10.01 4.50
C MET A 1 9.54 10.78 3.37
N LYS A 2 9.94 10.56 2.11
CA LYS A 2 9.22 11.01 0.91
C LYS A 2 8.51 9.82 0.30
N ILE A 3 7.24 9.97 -0.10
CA ILE A 3 6.42 8.92 -0.70
C ILE A 3 5.91 9.45 -2.04
N ASP A 4 6.28 8.78 -3.11
CA ASP A 4 5.84 9.09 -4.48
C ASP A 4 4.92 7.95 -4.96
N CYS A 5 3.68 8.28 -5.29
CA CYS A 5 2.75 7.37 -5.93
C CYS A 5 2.95 7.44 -7.45
N LEU A 6 3.33 6.33 -8.08
CA LEU A 6 3.45 6.22 -9.53
C LEU A 6 2.15 5.73 -10.14
N ALA A 7 1.48 4.83 -9.46
CA ALA A 7 0.17 4.30 -9.84
C ALA A 7 -0.55 3.74 -8.61
N THR A 8 -1.88 3.77 -8.64
CA THR A 8 -2.75 3.18 -7.61
C THR A 8 -4.08 2.73 -8.24
N GLY A 9 -4.65 1.63 -7.74
CA GLY A 9 -5.92 1.06 -8.19
C GLY A 9 -5.76 -0.21 -9.03
N SER A 10 -6.86 -0.75 -9.52
CA SER A 10 -6.94 -2.06 -10.23
C SER A 10 -6.17 -2.12 -11.57
N THR A 11 -5.64 -1.02 -12.06
CA THR A 11 -4.82 -0.99 -13.28
C THR A 11 -3.32 -1.07 -13.00
N GLY A 12 -2.91 -0.88 -11.74
CA GLY A 12 -1.53 -0.99 -11.30
C GLY A 12 -1.24 -0.21 -10.03
N ASN A 13 -0.42 -0.79 -9.18
CA ASN A 13 0.03 -0.21 -7.92
C ASN A 13 1.55 -0.15 -7.91
N CYS A 14 2.11 1.02 -7.63
CA CYS A 14 3.55 1.21 -7.52
C CYS A 14 3.85 2.49 -6.73
N TYR A 15 4.61 2.34 -5.65
CA TYR A 15 4.99 3.46 -4.79
C TYR A 15 6.50 3.43 -4.56
N ILE A 16 7.12 4.61 -4.51
CA ILE A 16 8.55 4.76 -4.17
C ILE A 16 8.62 5.49 -2.84
N VAL A 17 9.28 4.87 -1.86
CA VAL A 17 9.53 5.46 -0.55
C VAL A 17 11.02 5.76 -0.43
N THR A 18 11.36 7.02 -0.19
CA THR A 18 12.75 7.48 -0.10
C THR A 18 13.02 8.05 1.28
N ASP A 19 14.11 7.61 1.91
CA ASP A 19 14.57 8.11 3.19
C ASP A 19 15.30 9.46 3.07
N SER A 20 15.72 10.03 4.21
CA SER A 20 16.47 11.29 4.25
C SER A 20 17.88 11.22 3.66
N GLN A 21 18.39 10.03 3.37
CA GLN A 21 19.70 9.78 2.78
C GLN A 21 19.63 9.51 1.27
N GLY A 22 18.42 9.53 0.69
CA GLY A 22 18.19 9.25 -0.73
C GLY A 22 18.18 7.74 -1.06
N ARG A 23 18.08 6.87 -0.02
CA ARG A 23 17.88 5.43 -0.22
C ARG A 23 16.40 5.16 -0.39
N SER A 24 16.06 4.27 -1.29
CA SER A 24 14.67 4.03 -1.68
C SER A 24 14.29 2.57 -1.63
N VAL A 25 13.01 2.34 -1.37
CA VAL A 25 12.32 1.07 -1.57
C VAL A 25 11.17 1.26 -2.53
N ILE A 26 10.85 0.23 -3.31
CA ILE A 26 9.68 0.21 -4.18
C ILE A 26 8.66 -0.73 -3.53
N LEU A 27 7.44 -0.26 -3.36
CA LEU A 27 6.31 -1.04 -2.83
C LEU A 27 5.35 -1.31 -3.97
N ASP A 28 5.25 -2.57 -4.34
CA ASP A 28 4.64 -3.13 -5.53
C ASP A 28 5.21 -2.57 -6.85
N CYS A 29 5.04 -3.32 -7.92
CA CYS A 29 5.51 -2.99 -9.27
C CYS A 29 4.48 -3.39 -10.32
N GLY A 30 3.23 -3.00 -10.10
CA GLY A 30 2.05 -3.43 -10.85
C GLY A 30 1.84 -2.71 -12.18
N ILE A 31 2.75 -1.86 -12.62
CA ILE A 31 2.74 -1.20 -13.94
C ILE A 31 3.95 -1.65 -14.76
N LYS A 32 4.03 -1.26 -16.03
CA LYS A 32 5.15 -1.67 -16.88
C LYS A 32 6.49 -1.16 -16.34
N PHE A 33 7.51 -1.98 -16.41
CA PHE A 33 8.87 -1.65 -15.96
C PHE A 33 9.38 -0.32 -16.54
N GLN A 34 9.12 -0.06 -17.82
CA GLN A 34 9.50 1.20 -18.47
C GLN A 34 8.77 2.41 -17.88
N GLU A 35 7.48 2.27 -17.52
CA GLU A 35 6.70 3.33 -16.89
C GLU A 35 7.28 3.68 -15.52
N ILE A 36 7.74 2.67 -14.76
CA ILE A 36 8.40 2.86 -13.47
C ILE A 36 9.75 3.56 -13.66
N THR A 37 10.63 3.01 -14.51
CA THR A 37 12.02 3.45 -14.62
C THR A 37 12.18 4.79 -15.33
N HIS A 38 11.22 5.21 -16.15
CA HIS A 38 11.21 6.54 -16.79
C HIS A 38 10.45 7.59 -15.97
N HIS A 39 9.84 7.21 -14.85
CA HIS A 39 9.14 8.17 -14.01
C HIS A 39 10.15 9.11 -13.31
N LYS A 40 9.79 10.41 -13.24
CA LYS A 40 10.68 11.45 -12.66
C LYS A 40 11.09 11.20 -11.19
N ALA A 41 10.29 10.42 -10.45
CA ALA A 41 10.59 10.04 -9.07
C ALA A 41 11.47 8.79 -8.96
N PHE A 42 11.75 8.09 -10.08
CA PHE A 42 12.53 6.86 -10.04
C PHE A 42 13.99 7.18 -9.64
N PRO A 43 14.52 6.56 -8.58
CA PRO A 43 15.90 6.78 -8.15
C PRO A 43 16.89 6.07 -9.09
N LYS A 44 18.18 6.36 -8.95
CA LYS A 44 19.20 5.49 -9.57
C LYS A 44 19.08 4.08 -8.97
N PHE A 45 19.27 3.04 -9.78
CA PHE A 45 19.18 1.63 -9.31
C PHE A 45 20.04 1.37 -8.08
N ILE A 46 21.25 1.93 -8.01
CA ILE A 46 22.16 1.78 -6.87
C ILE A 46 21.58 2.33 -5.54
N ASN A 47 20.58 3.18 -5.62
CA ASN A 47 19.90 3.76 -4.46
C ASN A 47 18.65 2.97 -4.04
N ILE A 48 18.28 1.92 -4.78
CA ILE A 48 17.17 1.04 -4.43
C ILE A 48 17.71 -0.05 -3.51
N ASP A 49 17.21 -0.10 -2.28
CA ASP A 49 17.62 -1.14 -1.32
C ASP A 49 16.88 -2.45 -1.58
N PHE A 50 15.58 -2.39 -1.88
CA PHE A 50 14.81 -3.55 -2.28
C PHE A 50 13.50 -3.17 -2.98
N VAL A 51 12.89 -4.15 -3.64
CA VAL A 51 11.53 -4.10 -4.16
C VAL A 51 10.67 -5.07 -3.35
N PHE A 52 9.63 -4.58 -2.71
CA PHE A 52 8.61 -5.40 -2.04
C PHE A 52 7.44 -5.64 -2.98
N VAL A 53 6.96 -6.87 -3.07
CA VAL A 53 5.74 -7.22 -3.82
C VAL A 53 4.79 -7.99 -2.93
N SER A 54 3.64 -7.37 -2.66
CA SER A 54 2.65 -7.84 -1.69
C SER A 54 2.05 -9.20 -2.04
N HIS A 55 1.60 -9.39 -3.29
CA HIS A 55 0.93 -10.61 -3.74
C HIS A 55 1.01 -10.81 -5.26
N SER A 56 0.37 -11.86 -5.77
CA SER A 56 0.56 -12.35 -7.14
C SER A 56 -0.35 -11.73 -8.20
N HIS A 57 -1.25 -10.81 -7.86
CA HIS A 57 -2.09 -10.17 -8.88
C HIS A 57 -1.27 -9.25 -9.79
N SER A 58 -1.68 -9.17 -11.06
CA SER A 58 -0.91 -8.50 -12.12
C SER A 58 -0.75 -6.99 -11.91
N ASP A 59 -1.70 -6.36 -11.23
CA ASP A 59 -1.66 -4.94 -10.85
C ASP A 59 -0.74 -4.65 -9.64
N HIS A 60 -0.05 -5.68 -9.10
CA HIS A 60 0.97 -5.57 -8.06
C HIS A 60 2.33 -6.11 -8.49
N ASN A 61 2.40 -7.06 -9.42
CA ASN A 61 3.63 -7.78 -9.75
C ASN A 61 4.09 -7.68 -11.22
N LYS A 62 3.45 -6.88 -12.04
CA LYS A 62 3.64 -6.83 -13.50
C LYS A 62 5.09 -6.69 -13.95
N ALA A 63 5.90 -5.89 -13.24
CA ALA A 63 7.32 -5.67 -13.55
C ALA A 63 8.27 -6.52 -12.67
N LEU A 64 7.76 -7.47 -11.87
CA LEU A 64 8.59 -8.26 -10.95
C LEU A 64 9.73 -9.00 -11.66
N ASN A 65 9.43 -9.62 -12.80
CA ASN A 65 10.43 -10.38 -13.57
C ASN A 65 11.53 -9.49 -14.15
N GLU A 66 11.21 -8.26 -14.52
CA GLU A 66 12.18 -7.29 -14.97
C GLU A 66 13.07 -6.82 -13.81
N PHE A 67 12.49 -6.52 -12.65
CA PHE A 67 13.28 -6.15 -11.47
C PHE A 67 14.21 -7.27 -11.01
N LYS A 68 13.80 -8.54 -11.05
CA LYS A 68 14.68 -9.69 -10.77
C LYS A 68 15.94 -9.70 -11.66
N LYS A 69 15.85 -9.22 -12.90
CA LYS A 69 16.99 -9.15 -13.85
C LYS A 69 17.94 -7.98 -13.58
N THR A 70 17.54 -6.98 -12.80
CA THR A 70 18.37 -5.81 -12.51
C THR A 70 19.39 -6.03 -11.40
N GLY A 71 19.26 -7.14 -10.65
CA GLY A 71 20.06 -7.40 -9.45
C GLY A 71 19.60 -6.66 -8.19
N CYS A 72 18.42 -5.98 -8.23
CA CYS A 72 17.80 -5.46 -7.04
C CYS A 72 17.37 -6.60 -6.11
N GLU A 73 17.49 -6.36 -4.79
CA GLU A 73 16.95 -7.29 -3.80
C GLU A 73 15.41 -7.34 -3.91
N ILE A 74 14.83 -8.53 -3.88
CA ILE A 74 13.39 -8.76 -4.01
C ILE A 74 12.86 -9.42 -2.76
N VAL A 75 11.88 -8.78 -2.13
CA VAL A 75 11.06 -9.34 -1.03
C VAL A 75 9.65 -9.50 -1.57
N SER A 76 9.20 -10.71 -1.80
CA SER A 76 7.91 -10.93 -2.45
C SER A 76 7.13 -12.11 -1.87
N TYR A 77 5.86 -12.19 -2.21
CA TYR A 77 4.98 -13.32 -1.89
C TYR A 77 5.59 -14.70 -2.24
N GLU A 78 6.53 -14.75 -3.18
CA GLU A 78 7.20 -16.01 -3.57
C GLU A 78 8.18 -16.51 -2.48
N THR A 79 8.74 -15.60 -1.67
CA THR A 79 9.77 -15.89 -0.67
C THR A 79 9.28 -15.76 0.76
N LEU A 80 8.16 -15.05 0.97
CA LEU A 80 7.59 -14.82 2.29
C LEU A 80 6.82 -16.06 2.80
N GLN A 81 7.01 -16.36 4.09
CA GLN A 81 6.29 -17.43 4.78
C GLN A 81 5.03 -16.85 5.44
N ASN A 82 3.99 -17.66 5.60
CA ASN A 82 2.74 -17.25 6.26
C ASN A 82 2.92 -17.03 7.77
N LYS A 83 3.79 -16.09 8.13
CA LYS A 83 4.07 -15.64 9.51
C LYS A 83 4.68 -14.24 9.49
N VAL A 84 4.72 -13.59 10.64
CA VAL A 84 5.46 -12.34 10.83
C VAL A 84 6.96 -12.60 10.70
N GLN A 85 7.65 -11.80 9.92
CA GLN A 85 9.09 -11.91 9.66
C GLN A 85 9.76 -10.55 9.78
N ASN A 86 10.97 -10.53 10.36
CA ASN A 86 11.80 -9.34 10.50
C ASN A 86 12.94 -9.39 9.50
N TRP A 87 13.17 -8.26 8.82
CA TRP A 87 14.20 -8.09 7.79
C TRP A 87 15.00 -6.82 8.04
N LYS A 88 16.23 -6.80 7.52
CA LYS A 88 17.03 -5.60 7.48
C LYS A 88 17.70 -5.49 6.11
N PHE A 89 17.43 -4.41 5.41
CA PHE A 89 17.99 -4.12 4.09
C PHE A 89 18.50 -2.67 4.05
N GLY A 90 19.81 -2.51 3.79
CA GLY A 90 20.41 -1.16 3.74
C GLY A 90 20.06 -0.34 4.98
N ASN A 91 19.34 0.75 4.77
CA ASN A 91 18.93 1.69 5.83
C ASN A 91 17.54 1.36 6.43
N TRP A 92 16.97 0.20 6.14
CA TRP A 92 15.60 -0.14 6.51
C TRP A 92 15.53 -1.33 7.46
N GLU A 93 14.81 -1.14 8.55
CA GLU A 93 14.29 -2.21 9.39
C GLU A 93 12.86 -2.51 8.93
N CYS A 94 12.58 -3.77 8.61
CA CYS A 94 11.32 -4.17 7.99
C CYS A 94 10.64 -5.29 8.78
N ILE A 95 9.31 -5.22 8.86
CA ILE A 95 8.47 -6.29 9.39
C ILE A 95 7.42 -6.62 8.35
N THR A 96 7.40 -7.85 7.86
CA THR A 96 6.35 -8.36 6.97
C THR A 96 5.38 -9.24 7.74
N PHE A 97 4.10 -9.19 7.39
CA PHE A 97 3.03 -9.96 8.03
C PHE A 97 1.96 -10.36 7.02
N PRO A 98 1.35 -11.54 7.18
CA PRO A 98 0.30 -11.99 6.27
C PRO A 98 -0.97 -11.17 6.41
N LEU A 99 -1.67 -10.99 5.29
CA LEU A 99 -2.97 -10.33 5.18
C LEU A 99 -4.00 -11.30 4.55
N PRO A 100 -5.23 -11.36 5.07
CA PRO A 100 -6.30 -12.15 4.47
C PRO A 100 -6.71 -11.58 3.11
N HIS A 101 -6.58 -12.38 2.06
CA HIS A 101 -6.97 -12.10 0.69
C HIS A 101 -7.26 -13.41 -0.05
N ASN A 102 -7.76 -13.36 -1.29
CA ASN A 102 -8.05 -14.54 -2.12
C ASN A 102 -6.78 -15.27 -2.61
N VAL A 103 -5.61 -14.62 -2.55
CA VAL A 103 -4.29 -15.21 -2.75
C VAL A 103 -3.39 -14.87 -1.56
N PRO A 104 -2.28 -15.60 -1.34
CA PRO A 104 -1.30 -15.23 -0.32
C PRO A 104 -0.84 -13.78 -0.48
N ASN A 105 -1.05 -12.95 0.55
CA ASN A 105 -0.81 -11.51 0.55
C ASN A 105 -0.09 -11.08 1.83
N TRP A 106 0.77 -10.07 1.73
CA TRP A 106 1.55 -9.52 2.84
C TRP A 106 1.51 -8.02 2.90
N GLY A 107 1.36 -7.51 4.13
CA GLY A 107 1.69 -6.14 4.48
C GLY A 107 3.15 -6.00 4.92
N ILE A 108 3.65 -4.78 4.92
CA ILE A 108 5.00 -4.46 5.38
C ILE A 108 5.02 -3.17 6.20
N VAL A 109 5.74 -3.20 7.32
CA VAL A 109 6.20 -1.99 8.01
C VAL A 109 7.67 -1.79 7.67
N ILE A 110 8.03 -0.60 7.21
CA ILE A 110 9.42 -0.19 6.99
C ILE A 110 9.76 0.98 7.91
N ALA A 111 10.91 0.93 8.56
CA ALA A 111 11.42 1.98 9.41
C ALA A 111 12.80 2.45 8.91
N SER A 112 12.96 3.75 8.71
CA SER A 112 14.27 4.33 8.40
C SER A 112 15.19 4.24 9.63
N GLU A 113 16.37 3.65 9.50
CA GLU A 113 17.34 3.57 10.60
C GLU A 113 17.74 4.94 11.13
N LYS A 114 17.81 5.94 10.26
CA LYS A 114 18.29 7.29 10.60
C LYS A 114 17.23 8.13 11.29
N THR A 115 16.04 8.24 10.70
CA THR A 115 14.99 9.14 11.20
C THR A 115 14.05 8.44 12.17
N LYS A 116 14.10 7.10 12.21
CA LYS A 116 13.16 6.23 12.94
C LYS A 116 11.69 6.40 12.50
N GLU A 117 11.46 7.16 11.44
CA GLU A 117 10.13 7.25 10.83
C GLU A 117 9.70 5.89 10.30
N LYS A 118 8.44 5.57 10.49
CA LYS A 118 7.84 4.30 10.10
C LYS A 118 6.71 4.50 9.10
N LEU A 119 6.71 3.68 8.05
CA LEU A 119 5.61 3.55 7.12
C LEU A 119 5.06 2.14 7.17
N CYS A 120 3.74 2.01 7.19
CA CYS A 120 3.03 0.75 6.99
C CYS A 120 2.33 0.75 5.63
N TYR A 121 2.54 -0.29 4.84
CA TYR A 121 1.85 -0.54 3.58
C TYR A 121 0.99 -1.79 3.69
N VAL A 122 -0.31 -1.63 3.46
CA VAL A 122 -1.32 -2.69 3.44
C VAL A 122 -2.28 -2.44 2.28
N THR A 123 -2.44 -3.43 1.42
CA THR A 123 -3.29 -3.38 0.24
C THR A 123 -3.97 -4.74 0.03
N ASP A 124 -5.13 -4.73 -0.61
CA ASP A 124 -5.88 -5.91 -0.99
C ASP A 124 -6.11 -6.87 0.18
N PHE A 125 -6.82 -6.39 1.19
CA PHE A 125 -7.03 -7.16 2.41
C PHE A 125 -8.46 -7.01 2.98
N ILE A 126 -8.88 -8.01 3.74
CA ILE A 126 -10.15 -8.00 4.46
C ILE A 126 -9.98 -7.40 5.85
N SER A 127 -8.86 -7.71 6.51
CA SER A 127 -8.51 -7.20 7.83
C SER A 127 -7.00 -7.12 8.00
N ALA A 128 -6.53 -6.16 8.79
CA ALA A 128 -5.11 -5.99 9.09
C ALA A 128 -4.85 -6.16 10.59
N PRO A 129 -3.70 -6.71 11.00
CA PRO A 129 -3.31 -6.72 12.40
C PRO A 129 -3.14 -5.29 12.91
N LYS A 130 -3.37 -5.07 14.19
CA LYS A 130 -3.13 -3.77 14.82
C LYS A 130 -1.64 -3.45 14.81
N VAL A 131 -1.27 -2.33 14.19
CA VAL A 131 0.12 -1.83 14.12
C VAL A 131 0.17 -0.45 14.75
N GLU A 132 1.01 -0.28 15.77
CA GLU A 132 1.14 0.98 16.53
C GLU A 132 2.46 1.71 16.20
N GLY A 133 2.49 3.01 16.43
CA GLY A 133 3.70 3.82 16.29
C GLY A 133 4.14 4.02 14.85
N VAL A 134 3.20 4.08 13.91
CA VAL A 134 3.43 4.32 12.49
C VAL A 134 3.23 5.81 12.19
N ASP A 135 4.18 6.42 11.49
CA ASP A 135 4.09 7.84 11.08
C ASP A 135 3.32 8.01 9.77
N TYR A 136 3.46 7.07 8.84
CA TYR A 136 2.88 7.13 7.50
C TYR A 136 2.16 5.82 7.17
N TRP A 137 0.98 5.92 6.60
CA TRP A 137 0.22 4.79 6.09
C TRP A 137 0.02 4.89 4.58
N LEU A 138 0.29 3.82 3.86
CA LEU A 138 -0.28 3.50 2.57
C LEU A 138 -1.34 2.43 2.84
N TYR A 139 -2.59 2.84 2.93
CA TYR A 139 -3.69 2.02 3.43
C TYR A 139 -4.80 1.94 2.39
N GLU A 140 -5.22 0.73 2.06
CA GLU A 140 -6.31 0.54 1.12
C GLU A 140 -7.64 1.08 1.67
N VAL A 141 -8.33 1.86 0.82
CA VAL A 141 -9.75 2.19 0.99
C VAL A 141 -10.40 2.03 -0.38
N ASN A 142 -10.87 0.82 -0.67
CA ASN A 142 -11.33 0.46 -2.00
C ASN A 142 -12.74 0.97 -2.27
N TYR A 143 -13.66 0.86 -1.31
CA TYR A 143 -15.06 1.21 -1.46
C TYR A 143 -15.65 1.79 -0.17
N ILE A 144 -16.89 2.30 -0.27
CA ILE A 144 -17.68 2.82 0.85
C ILE A 144 -18.93 1.96 0.98
N GLU A 145 -19.09 1.23 2.09
CA GLU A 145 -20.18 0.27 2.30
C GLU A 145 -21.55 0.94 2.18
N ARG A 146 -21.74 2.09 2.82
CA ARG A 146 -23.02 2.84 2.79
C ARG A 146 -23.45 3.32 1.40
N PHE A 147 -22.56 3.22 0.38
CA PHE A 147 -22.88 3.56 -1.01
C PHE A 147 -23.06 2.33 -1.90
N ILE A 148 -22.71 1.13 -1.43
CA ILE A 148 -22.86 -0.11 -2.21
C ILE A 148 -24.29 -0.32 -2.63
N ASP A 149 -25.26 -0.16 -1.72
CA ASP A 149 -26.69 -0.37 -2.02
C ASP A 149 -27.17 0.56 -3.12
N GLN A 150 -26.71 1.81 -3.14
CA GLN A 150 -27.01 2.77 -4.21
C GLN A 150 -26.37 2.37 -5.54
N MET A 151 -25.13 1.90 -5.52
CA MET A 151 -24.42 1.45 -6.72
C MET A 151 -25.02 0.16 -7.30
N ILE A 152 -25.49 -0.76 -6.44
CA ILE A 152 -26.12 -2.02 -6.87
C ILE A 152 -27.49 -1.77 -7.51
N ASP A 153 -28.22 -0.74 -7.09
CA ASP A 153 -29.49 -0.36 -7.70
C ASP A 153 -29.31 0.24 -9.11
N GLU A 154 -28.17 0.90 -9.36
CA GLU A 154 -27.83 1.49 -10.66
C GLU A 154 -27.24 0.46 -11.63
N ASP A 155 -26.49 -0.56 -11.14
CA ASP A 155 -25.87 -1.59 -11.97
C ASP A 155 -25.84 -2.96 -11.26
N LYS A 156 -26.70 -3.87 -11.73
CA LYS A 156 -26.87 -5.22 -11.15
C LYS A 156 -25.62 -6.11 -11.28
N ASP A 157 -24.69 -5.79 -12.17
CA ASP A 157 -23.44 -6.53 -12.35
C ASP A 157 -22.37 -6.20 -11.30
N LEU A 158 -22.53 -5.12 -10.53
CA LEU A 158 -21.58 -4.74 -9.47
C LEU A 158 -21.53 -5.72 -8.28
N ARG A 159 -22.53 -6.59 -8.12
CA ARG A 159 -22.54 -7.62 -7.05
C ARG A 159 -21.40 -8.63 -7.15
N HIS A 160 -20.76 -8.76 -8.30
CA HIS A 160 -19.63 -9.66 -8.54
C HIS A 160 -18.27 -8.96 -8.38
N LEU A 161 -18.25 -7.64 -8.23
CA LEU A 161 -17.02 -6.91 -7.92
C LEU A 161 -16.58 -7.28 -6.51
N GLY A 162 -15.33 -7.71 -6.37
CA GLY A 162 -14.75 -8.37 -5.21
C GLY A 162 -14.72 -7.60 -3.89
N PHE A 163 -15.81 -6.95 -3.49
CA PHE A 163 -15.95 -6.25 -2.20
C PHE A 163 -15.53 -7.11 -1.01
N ASN A 164 -15.74 -8.43 -1.11
CA ASN A 164 -15.39 -9.38 -0.03
C ASN A 164 -13.87 -9.58 0.15
N ASN A 165 -13.04 -9.05 -0.74
CA ASN A 165 -11.58 -9.23 -0.74
C ASN A 165 -10.80 -7.92 -0.52
N HIS A 166 -11.52 -6.81 -0.32
CA HIS A 166 -10.95 -5.48 -0.18
C HIS A 166 -11.46 -4.77 1.07
N ASN A 167 -10.75 -3.75 1.49
CA ASN A 167 -11.06 -2.98 2.69
C ASN A 167 -11.98 -1.80 2.38
N SER A 168 -13.04 -1.65 3.20
CA SER A 168 -13.99 -0.52 3.10
C SER A 168 -13.52 0.71 3.86
N LEU A 169 -14.17 1.85 3.61
CA LEU A 169 -13.98 3.06 4.41
C LEU A 169 -14.41 2.84 5.87
N GLU A 170 -15.53 2.16 6.08
CA GLU A 170 -16.09 1.88 7.40
C GLU A 170 -15.10 1.05 8.23
N ASN A 171 -14.52 0.01 7.65
CA ASN A 171 -13.47 -0.80 8.29
C ASN A 171 -12.20 0.03 8.55
N ALA A 172 -11.82 0.94 7.65
CA ALA A 172 -10.68 1.82 7.84
C ALA A 172 -10.91 2.79 9.03
N VAL A 173 -12.09 3.37 9.14
CA VAL A 173 -12.48 4.24 10.27
C VAL A 173 -12.44 3.44 11.58
N GLU A 174 -13.00 2.23 11.61
CA GLU A 174 -12.95 1.35 12.79
C GLU A 174 -11.50 1.03 13.16
N TYR A 175 -10.66 0.64 12.18
CA TYR A 175 -9.26 0.33 12.40
C TYR A 175 -8.51 1.51 13.01
N PHE A 176 -8.57 2.69 12.41
CA PHE A 176 -7.85 3.87 12.91
C PHE A 176 -8.38 4.37 14.25
N ASN A 177 -9.66 4.15 14.57
CA ASN A 177 -10.21 4.44 15.90
C ASN A 177 -9.58 3.57 17.01
N THR A 178 -9.02 2.40 16.67
CA THR A 178 -8.31 1.54 17.64
C THR A 178 -6.84 1.93 17.83
N ILE A 179 -6.25 2.70 16.91
CA ILE A 179 -4.84 3.10 16.93
C ILE A 179 -4.65 4.24 17.92
N LYS A 180 -3.70 4.08 18.86
CA LYS A 180 -3.43 5.07 19.90
C LYS A 180 -2.48 6.18 19.42
N THR A 181 -1.56 5.85 18.52
CA THR A 181 -0.58 6.79 17.99
C THR A 181 -1.15 7.46 16.75
N ARG A 182 -1.41 8.76 16.81
CA ARG A 182 -1.86 9.53 15.65
C ARG A 182 -0.77 9.58 14.58
N PRO A 183 -1.00 9.08 13.36
CA PRO A 183 -0.03 9.17 12.27
C PRO A 183 0.06 10.60 11.73
N LYS A 184 1.22 10.94 11.18
CA LYS A 184 1.44 12.21 10.46
C LYS A 184 0.61 12.24 9.17
N LYS A 185 0.52 11.10 8.47
CA LYS A 185 -0.20 11.05 7.19
C LYS A 185 -0.76 9.67 6.88
N ILE A 186 -2.00 9.65 6.38
CA ILE A 186 -2.63 8.49 5.76
C ILE A 186 -2.76 8.76 4.27
N PHE A 187 -2.15 7.91 3.45
CA PHE A 187 -2.38 7.84 2.01
C PHE A 187 -3.38 6.73 1.75
N CYS A 188 -4.59 7.09 1.36
CA CYS A 188 -5.60 6.12 0.94
C CYS A 188 -5.29 5.67 -0.48
N CYS A 189 -4.96 4.42 -0.65
CA CYS A 189 -4.58 3.81 -1.92
C CYS A 189 -5.62 2.80 -2.39
N HIS A 190 -5.46 2.31 -3.63
CA HIS A 190 -6.31 1.31 -4.27
C HIS A 190 -7.82 1.67 -4.29
N SER A 191 -8.13 2.96 -4.39
CA SER A 191 -9.51 3.45 -4.43
C SER A 191 -10.10 3.34 -5.83
N SER A 192 -11.30 2.79 -5.95
CA SER A 192 -12.06 2.68 -7.20
C SER A 192 -12.96 3.91 -7.49
N GLY A 193 -12.81 5.01 -6.75
CA GLY A 193 -13.86 6.02 -6.65
C GLY A 193 -13.72 7.28 -7.49
N SER A 194 -14.89 7.88 -7.78
CA SER A 194 -15.04 9.23 -8.35
C SER A 194 -14.55 10.33 -7.38
N HIS A 195 -14.46 11.58 -7.86
CA HIS A 195 -14.04 12.72 -7.03
C HIS A 195 -14.88 12.90 -5.75
N SER A 196 -16.18 12.62 -5.81
CA SER A 196 -17.09 12.68 -4.65
C SER A 196 -16.75 11.64 -3.59
N ILE A 197 -16.39 10.43 -4.00
CA ILE A 197 -15.94 9.35 -3.09
C ILE A 197 -14.65 9.77 -2.40
N LYS A 198 -13.67 10.30 -3.13
CA LYS A 198 -12.39 10.77 -2.55
C LYS A 198 -12.60 11.84 -1.47
N LYS A 199 -13.58 12.72 -1.65
CA LYS A 199 -13.93 13.74 -0.65
C LYS A 199 -14.43 13.10 0.64
N VAL A 200 -15.37 12.16 0.55
CA VAL A 200 -15.93 11.46 1.72
C VAL A 200 -14.85 10.67 2.46
N VAL A 201 -14.01 9.91 1.73
CA VAL A 201 -12.90 9.17 2.33
C VAL A 201 -11.96 10.09 3.11
N LYS A 202 -11.66 11.26 2.54
CA LYS A 202 -10.81 12.24 3.21
C LYS A 202 -11.47 12.78 4.48
N GLU A 203 -12.72 13.24 4.41
CA GLU A 203 -13.46 13.81 5.53
C GLU A 203 -13.60 12.83 6.69
N ASP A 204 -13.88 11.55 6.42
CA ASP A 204 -14.08 10.53 7.45
C ASP A 204 -12.74 10.10 8.13
N LEU A 205 -11.61 10.21 7.43
CA LEU A 205 -10.31 9.81 7.98
C LEU A 205 -9.49 10.99 8.55
N GLU A 206 -9.82 12.25 8.26
CA GLU A 206 -9.15 13.44 8.83
C GLU A 206 -9.08 13.44 10.37
N PRO A 207 -10.06 12.94 11.14
CA PRO A 207 -9.94 12.87 12.60
C PRO A 207 -8.76 12.02 13.10
N PHE A 208 -8.25 11.09 12.31
CA PHE A 208 -7.27 10.08 12.74
C PHE A 208 -5.82 10.40 12.35
N ALA A 209 -5.55 11.40 11.51
CA ALA A 209 -4.21 11.77 11.07
C ALA A 209 -4.02 13.28 11.03
N ASP A 210 -2.76 13.75 10.94
CA ASP A 210 -2.49 15.18 10.74
C ASP A 210 -2.80 15.59 9.29
N GLU A 211 -2.66 14.64 8.34
CA GLU A 211 -3.02 14.83 6.94
C GLU A 211 -3.56 13.53 6.33
N VAL A 212 -4.62 13.65 5.52
CA VAL A 212 -5.16 12.54 4.71
C VAL A 212 -5.07 12.88 3.23
N VAL A 213 -4.47 12.00 2.46
CA VAL A 213 -4.32 12.11 1.00
C VAL A 213 -5.00 10.92 0.34
N VAL A 214 -5.98 11.16 -0.52
CA VAL A 214 -6.61 10.11 -1.33
C VAL A 214 -5.96 10.13 -2.70
N LEU A 215 -5.24 9.06 -3.03
CA LEU A 215 -4.43 8.90 -4.22
C LEU A 215 -5.26 8.63 -5.49
#